data_734559d2d775210eba4efa026619a636
#
_entry.id   734559d2d775210eba4efa026619a636
#
_cell.length_a   1.000
_cell.length_b   1.000
_cell.length_c   1.000
_cell.angle_alpha   90.00
_cell.angle_beta   90.00
_cell.angle_gamma   90.00
#
_symmetry.space_group_name_H-M   'P 1'
#
loop_
_entity.id
_entity.type
_entity.pdbx_description
1 polymer ?
#
loop_
_entity_poly.entity_id
_entity_poly.type
_entity_poly.pdbx_seq_one_letter_code
_entity_poly.pdbx_strand_id
1 'polypeptide(L)'
;AEPATSTDVQGATQTGKPSFTEGDSRVPMNDEVPATFDDGSTTKTVEGVGTYTVAPDGTVTFVPEKSFVGTAPAVTVVREDVNGTKASATYTPTVTPVTPTAESVTSIGNKGQTQTGKPTFTPGNPNVPMNDEVPATFEDGSTTKTIKGVGTYTVAPDGTVTFTPEPEFVGEAPSVTVVREDVNGTKASATYTPTVLPVTKFVDKEGKEIPGYPTVDGEQPKAEIPGYRFVETKKLPNGDTEHVYEKVTTSHVDENGNLIPGYPTEDGEQPKKDIPGYEFVKTIVDENGNTQHIYKKTVTPTPVPTPTPTPTPTPVPTPTPTPVPTPAPTPDPVPTPDPKPVPETKETKFINPSDETAVLPETGTEESSKTGLAILSALTGLSLFGLAKRKKED
;
A
#
# COMPACT_ATOMS: atom_id res chain seq x y z
N ALA A 1 54.53 17.65 -40.24
CA ALA A 1 53.83 16.88 -39.24
C ALA A 1 52.47 17.55 -38.95
N GLU A 2 51.41 16.74 -38.75
CA GLU A 2 50.05 17.20 -38.50
C GLU A 2 49.60 16.77 -37.10
N PRO A 3 48.87 17.65 -36.37
CA PRO A 3 48.37 17.34 -35.04
C PRO A 3 47.27 16.26 -35.05
N ALA A 4 47.03 15.62 -33.92
CA ALA A 4 45.94 14.70 -33.70
C ALA A 4 45.05 15.21 -32.53
N THR A 5 43.77 14.87 -32.63
CA THR A 5 42.79 15.10 -31.53
C THR A 5 41.98 13.84 -31.29
N SER A 6 41.40 13.71 -30.10
CA SER A 6 40.40 12.68 -29.84
C SER A 6 39.31 13.26 -28.91
N THR A 7 38.16 12.63 -28.91
CA THR A 7 37.07 12.99 -28.00
C THR A 7 36.39 11.73 -27.54
N ASP A 8 36.25 11.56 -26.22
CA ASP A 8 35.53 10.45 -25.63
C ASP A 8 34.90 10.87 -24.31
N VAL A 9 34.13 9.97 -23.70
CA VAL A 9 33.43 10.22 -22.43
C VAL A 9 34.36 10.19 -21.23
N GLN A 10 33.95 10.81 -20.15
CA GLN A 10 34.62 10.82 -18.86
C GLN A 10 35.03 9.40 -18.42
N GLY A 11 36.29 9.25 -18.04
CA GLY A 11 36.89 7.97 -17.61
C GLY A 11 37.34 7.05 -18.73
N ALA A 12 36.99 7.32 -20.00
CA ALA A 12 37.43 6.50 -21.15
C ALA A 12 38.87 6.81 -21.53
N THR A 13 39.66 5.75 -21.76
CA THR A 13 41.01 5.90 -22.35
C THR A 13 40.89 6.25 -23.81
N GLN A 14 41.71 7.24 -24.23
CA GLN A 14 41.71 7.74 -25.60
C GLN A 14 43.07 7.50 -26.26
N THR A 15 43.06 7.43 -27.56
CA THR A 15 44.30 7.36 -28.35
C THR A 15 44.25 8.37 -29.50
N GLY A 16 45.41 8.88 -29.83
CA GLY A 16 45.60 9.71 -31.05
C GLY A 16 47.00 9.59 -31.59
N LYS A 17 47.14 9.64 -32.88
CA LYS A 17 48.40 9.50 -33.57
C LYS A 17 48.64 10.73 -34.45
N PRO A 18 49.48 11.71 -34.02
CA PRO A 18 50.00 12.73 -34.91
C PRO A 18 50.68 12.11 -36.13
N SER A 19 50.53 12.70 -37.28
CA SER A 19 51.16 12.16 -38.51
C SER A 19 52.45 12.89 -38.78
N PHE A 20 53.44 12.13 -39.26
CA PHE A 20 54.74 12.63 -39.63
C PHE A 20 55.05 12.17 -41.06
N THR A 21 55.40 13.11 -41.94
CA THR A 21 55.71 12.86 -43.34
C THR A 21 57.13 13.31 -43.62
N GLU A 22 57.86 12.50 -44.36
CA GLU A 22 59.17 12.87 -44.83
C GLU A 22 59.13 14.20 -45.64
N GLY A 23 60.13 15.05 -45.51
CA GLY A 23 60.26 16.26 -46.30
C GLY A 23 60.79 16.01 -47.72
N ASP A 24 61.60 14.93 -47.89
CA ASP A 24 62.11 14.43 -49.19
C ASP A 24 62.02 12.89 -49.15
N SER A 25 61.51 12.25 -50.19
CA SER A 25 61.30 10.80 -50.26
C SER A 25 62.59 9.97 -50.13
N ARG A 26 63.76 10.60 -50.28
CA ARG A 26 65.09 10.01 -50.07
C ARG A 26 65.55 10.07 -48.62
N VAL A 27 64.84 10.79 -47.75
CA VAL A 27 65.14 10.96 -46.32
C VAL A 27 63.86 10.57 -45.54
N PRO A 28 63.62 9.23 -45.41
CA PRO A 28 62.45 8.74 -44.72
C PRO A 28 62.50 9.03 -43.21
N MET A 29 61.33 8.97 -42.54
CA MET A 29 61.27 8.97 -41.08
C MET A 29 62.00 7.79 -40.54
N ASN A 30 62.74 8.00 -39.45
CA ASN A 30 63.56 6.94 -38.81
C ASN A 30 62.70 6.11 -37.84
N ASP A 31 62.31 4.90 -38.25
CA ASP A 31 61.50 3.98 -37.42
C ASP A 31 62.32 3.22 -36.35
N GLU A 32 63.70 3.30 -36.44
CA GLU A 32 64.54 2.70 -35.39
C GLU A 32 64.69 3.59 -34.13
N VAL A 33 64.36 4.88 -34.29
CA VAL A 33 64.36 5.82 -33.17
C VAL A 33 62.91 6.02 -32.63
N PRO A 34 62.63 5.57 -31.41
CA PRO A 34 61.29 5.70 -30.86
C PRO A 34 60.83 7.16 -30.73
N ALA A 35 59.54 7.39 -30.98
CA ALA A 35 58.93 8.68 -30.69
C ALA A 35 59.00 8.99 -29.17
N THR A 36 59.17 10.27 -28.84
CA THR A 36 59.17 10.76 -27.45
C THR A 36 58.31 12.02 -27.37
N PHE A 37 58.03 12.44 -26.16
CA PHE A 37 57.54 13.82 -25.94
C PHE A 37 58.70 14.80 -26.08
N ASP A 38 58.36 16.10 -26.12
CA ASP A 38 59.28 17.24 -26.30
C ASP A 38 60.43 17.30 -25.23
N ASP A 39 60.14 16.75 -24.04
CA ASP A 39 61.11 16.66 -22.96
C ASP A 39 61.96 15.36 -22.99
N GLY A 40 61.79 14.53 -24.00
CA GLY A 40 62.46 13.22 -24.20
C GLY A 40 61.84 12.11 -23.39
N SER A 41 60.78 12.32 -22.62
CA SER A 41 60.08 11.28 -21.89
C SER A 41 59.10 10.51 -22.80
N THR A 42 58.69 9.31 -22.34
CA THR A 42 57.61 8.52 -22.98
C THR A 42 56.32 8.51 -22.17
N THR A 43 56.34 9.14 -20.98
CA THR A 43 55.15 9.26 -20.11
C THR A 43 55.12 10.66 -19.50
N LYS A 44 53.95 11.26 -19.49
CA LYS A 44 53.70 12.62 -18.92
C LYS A 44 52.40 12.59 -18.12
N THR A 45 52.49 12.85 -16.83
CA THR A 45 51.34 12.95 -15.93
C THR A 45 51.04 14.42 -15.63
N VAL A 46 49.76 14.81 -15.81
CA VAL A 46 49.26 16.12 -15.46
C VAL A 46 48.25 15.93 -14.32
N GLU A 47 48.57 16.47 -13.15
CA GLU A 47 47.74 16.35 -11.95
C GLU A 47 46.34 16.92 -12.20
N GLY A 48 45.30 16.18 -11.78
CA GLY A 48 43.90 16.59 -11.95
C GLY A 48 43.38 16.40 -13.41
N VAL A 49 44.23 15.91 -14.33
CA VAL A 49 43.89 15.74 -15.75
C VAL A 49 44.03 14.27 -16.19
N GLY A 50 45.22 13.68 -16.05
CA GLY A 50 45.47 12.32 -16.50
C GLY A 50 46.91 12.07 -16.91
N THR A 51 47.13 10.89 -17.48
CA THR A 51 48.47 10.42 -17.91
C THR A 51 48.51 10.14 -19.41
N TYR A 52 49.53 10.67 -20.07
CA TYR A 52 49.85 10.41 -21.46
C TYR A 52 51.00 9.45 -21.56
N THR A 53 50.94 8.51 -22.49
CA THR A 53 52.07 7.65 -22.88
C THR A 53 52.20 7.67 -24.40
N VAL A 54 53.45 7.77 -24.90
CA VAL A 54 53.71 7.70 -26.34
C VAL A 54 54.39 6.37 -26.67
N ALA A 55 53.82 5.67 -27.65
CA ALA A 55 54.41 4.46 -28.21
C ALA A 55 55.54 4.78 -29.22
N PRO A 56 56.48 3.82 -29.50
CA PRO A 56 57.56 4.03 -30.44
C PRO A 56 57.12 4.55 -31.82
N ASP A 57 55.91 4.19 -32.25
CA ASP A 57 55.34 4.60 -33.54
C ASP A 57 54.70 6.01 -33.55
N GLY A 58 54.74 6.71 -32.40
CA GLY A 58 54.14 8.03 -32.20
C GLY A 58 52.67 8.02 -31.77
N THR A 59 52.06 6.86 -31.58
CA THR A 59 50.69 6.78 -31.04
C THR A 59 50.70 7.18 -29.55
N VAL A 60 49.87 8.17 -29.22
CA VAL A 60 49.69 8.61 -27.82
C VAL A 60 48.43 7.99 -27.24
N THR A 61 48.58 7.38 -26.06
CA THR A 61 47.46 6.94 -25.23
C THR A 61 47.30 7.96 -24.10
N PHE A 62 46.07 8.41 -23.88
CA PHE A 62 45.68 9.28 -22.79
C PHE A 62 44.68 8.57 -21.87
N VAL A 63 45.03 8.46 -20.59
CA VAL A 63 44.19 7.92 -19.53
C VAL A 63 43.78 9.10 -18.65
N PRO A 64 42.54 9.60 -18.77
CA PRO A 64 42.08 10.72 -17.93
C PRO A 64 41.92 10.30 -16.49
N GLU A 65 42.08 11.26 -15.55
CA GLU A 65 41.56 11.08 -14.19
C GLU A 65 40.03 10.97 -14.21
N LYS A 66 39.44 10.18 -13.31
CA LYS A 66 38.01 9.87 -13.31
C LYS A 66 37.12 11.12 -13.22
N SER A 67 37.58 12.16 -12.53
CA SER A 67 36.84 13.42 -12.38
C SER A 67 37.10 14.44 -13.50
N PHE A 68 38.09 14.20 -14.38
CA PHE A 68 38.47 15.18 -15.41
C PHE A 68 37.42 15.27 -16.52
N VAL A 69 37.05 16.50 -16.86
CA VAL A 69 36.16 16.85 -17.96
C VAL A 69 36.72 18.11 -18.65
N GLY A 70 36.62 18.17 -19.96
CA GLY A 70 37.09 19.28 -20.78
C GLY A 70 38.23 18.90 -21.72
N THR A 71 38.82 19.90 -22.35
CA THR A 71 39.99 19.69 -23.22
C THR A 71 41.25 19.63 -22.39
N ALA A 72 41.95 18.53 -22.48
CA ALA A 72 43.20 18.32 -21.75
C ALA A 72 44.35 19.11 -22.43
N PRO A 73 45.41 19.47 -21.66
CA PRO A 73 46.57 20.12 -22.23
C PRO A 73 47.18 19.30 -23.37
N ALA A 74 47.55 19.99 -24.47
CA ALA A 74 48.20 19.34 -25.59
C ALA A 74 49.62 18.82 -25.17
N VAL A 75 49.97 17.63 -25.63
CA VAL A 75 51.30 17.10 -25.52
C VAL A 75 51.96 17.08 -26.90
N THR A 76 53.27 17.41 -26.97
CA THR A 76 54.00 17.46 -28.22
C THR A 76 54.77 16.14 -28.41
N VAL A 77 54.52 15.45 -29.49
CA VAL A 77 55.25 14.25 -29.94
C VAL A 77 56.34 14.65 -30.89
N VAL A 78 57.52 14.10 -30.71
CA VAL A 78 58.70 14.34 -31.51
C VAL A 78 59.15 13.04 -32.19
N ARG A 79 59.42 13.09 -33.48
CA ARG A 79 60.08 12.03 -34.27
C ARG A 79 61.20 12.66 -35.11
N GLU A 80 62.13 11.86 -35.52
CA GLU A 80 63.24 12.31 -36.39
C GLU A 80 63.31 11.49 -37.69
N ASP A 81 63.89 12.09 -38.69
CA ASP A 81 64.20 11.42 -39.94
C ASP A 81 65.57 10.68 -39.84
N VAL A 82 65.95 9.91 -40.86
CA VAL A 82 67.24 9.15 -40.88
C VAL A 82 68.46 10.04 -40.81
N ASN A 83 68.36 11.35 -41.02
CA ASN A 83 69.44 12.33 -40.85
C ASN A 83 69.45 12.94 -39.43
N GLY A 84 68.51 12.62 -38.56
CA GLY A 84 68.37 13.19 -37.21
C GLY A 84 67.63 14.53 -37.15
N THR A 85 66.98 14.92 -38.26
CA THR A 85 66.17 16.15 -38.29
C THR A 85 64.84 15.90 -37.58
N LYS A 86 64.50 16.71 -36.57
CA LYS A 86 63.30 16.49 -35.75
C LYS A 86 62.07 17.24 -36.33
N ALA A 87 60.94 16.51 -36.30
CA ALA A 87 59.65 17.04 -36.54
C ALA A 87 58.79 16.84 -35.29
N SER A 88 57.87 17.80 -35.04
CA SER A 88 56.99 17.75 -33.87
C SER A 88 55.54 18.01 -34.24
N ALA A 89 54.59 17.37 -33.57
CA ALA A 89 53.18 17.62 -33.71
C ALA A 89 52.47 17.35 -32.35
N THR A 90 51.34 17.98 -32.14
CA THR A 90 50.62 17.88 -30.88
C THR A 90 49.50 16.85 -30.93
N TYR A 91 49.20 16.28 -29.76
CA TYR A 91 48.00 15.53 -29.50
C TYR A 91 47.18 16.22 -28.40
N THR A 92 45.86 16.42 -28.66
CA THR A 92 44.95 17.14 -27.77
C THR A 92 43.69 16.31 -27.57
N PRO A 93 43.52 15.60 -26.46
CA PRO A 93 42.28 14.88 -26.12
C PRO A 93 41.24 15.80 -25.49
N THR A 94 39.96 15.51 -25.74
CA THR A 94 38.81 16.15 -25.07
C THR A 94 37.96 15.10 -24.39
N VAL A 95 37.61 15.36 -23.14
CA VAL A 95 36.77 14.48 -22.32
C VAL A 95 35.40 15.13 -22.16
N THR A 96 34.35 14.45 -22.60
CA THR A 96 32.97 14.89 -22.46
C THR A 96 32.37 14.41 -21.13
N PRO A 97 31.56 15.23 -20.43
CA PRO A 97 30.96 14.83 -19.15
C PRO A 97 29.97 13.66 -19.32
N VAL A 98 29.90 12.79 -18.30
CA VAL A 98 28.89 11.78 -18.14
C VAL A 98 28.09 12.12 -16.88
N THR A 99 26.79 12.24 -17.01
CA THR A 99 25.91 12.55 -15.87
C THR A 99 24.85 11.46 -15.75
N PRO A 100 24.89 10.67 -14.65
CA PRO A 100 23.83 9.70 -14.35
C PRO A 100 22.52 10.42 -14.05
N THR A 101 21.40 9.74 -14.30
CA THR A 101 20.06 10.24 -14.00
C THR A 101 19.40 9.42 -12.89
N ALA A 102 18.38 9.99 -12.25
CA ALA A 102 17.63 9.29 -11.24
C ALA A 102 16.15 9.65 -11.28
N GLU A 103 15.29 8.67 -10.96
CA GLU A 103 13.84 8.81 -10.88
C GLU A 103 13.36 8.58 -9.47
N SER A 104 12.51 9.49 -8.99
CA SER A 104 11.89 9.43 -7.67
C SER A 104 10.80 8.39 -7.59
N VAL A 105 10.52 7.89 -6.38
CA VAL A 105 9.51 6.89 -6.13
C VAL A 105 8.63 7.28 -4.95
N THR A 106 7.38 6.85 -4.96
CA THR A 106 6.43 7.00 -3.86
C THR A 106 5.94 5.62 -3.42
N SER A 107 5.39 5.55 -2.21
CA SER A 107 4.65 4.38 -1.74
C SER A 107 3.41 4.80 -0.97
N ILE A 108 2.44 3.90 -0.87
CA ILE A 108 1.23 4.05 -0.07
C ILE A 108 1.09 2.80 0.78
N GLY A 109 0.87 2.98 2.07
CA GLY A 109 0.69 1.87 3.01
C GLY A 109 -0.32 2.21 4.10
N ASN A 110 -0.76 1.20 4.84
CA ASN A 110 -1.72 1.36 5.91
C ASN A 110 -1.06 1.91 7.18
N LYS A 111 -1.84 2.44 8.07
CA LYS A 111 -1.37 2.98 9.36
C LYS A 111 -0.53 1.95 10.12
N GLY A 112 0.67 2.35 10.55
CA GLY A 112 1.63 1.49 11.24
C GLY A 112 2.38 0.47 10.36
N GLN A 113 2.06 0.37 9.06
CA GLN A 113 2.72 -0.55 8.14
C GLN A 113 4.05 0.01 7.63
N THR A 114 5.12 -0.78 7.75
CA THR A 114 6.42 -0.48 7.12
C THR A 114 6.28 -0.52 5.61
N GLN A 115 6.87 0.48 4.93
CA GLN A 115 6.84 0.64 3.48
C GLN A 115 8.25 0.64 2.91
N THR A 116 8.39 0.27 1.66
CA THR A 116 9.67 0.34 0.93
C THR A 116 9.49 1.05 -0.39
N GLY A 117 10.55 1.75 -0.82
CA GLY A 117 10.63 2.34 -2.14
C GLY A 117 12.08 2.33 -2.63
N LYS A 118 12.27 2.09 -3.91
CA LYS A 118 13.59 2.06 -4.53
C LYS A 118 13.63 3.05 -5.69
N PRO A 119 14.23 4.25 -5.49
CA PRO A 119 14.52 5.16 -6.59
C PRO A 119 15.38 4.47 -7.66
N THR A 120 15.12 4.78 -8.92
CA THR A 120 15.87 4.21 -10.04
C THR A 120 17.04 5.12 -10.39
N PHE A 121 18.23 4.56 -10.54
CA PHE A 121 19.44 5.26 -10.96
C PHE A 121 19.92 4.67 -12.28
N THR A 122 20.11 5.53 -13.29
CA THR A 122 20.51 5.12 -14.64
C THR A 122 21.84 5.76 -14.99
N PRO A 123 22.83 4.96 -15.44
CA PRO A 123 24.10 5.49 -15.92
C PRO A 123 23.90 6.51 -17.04
N GLY A 124 24.70 7.57 -17.05
CA GLY A 124 24.69 8.54 -18.13
C GLY A 124 25.31 8.00 -19.42
N ASN A 125 26.16 6.97 -19.31
CA ASN A 125 26.76 6.24 -20.42
C ASN A 125 26.93 4.75 -20.02
N PRO A 126 26.67 3.79 -20.92
CA PRO A 126 26.84 2.35 -20.62
C PRO A 126 28.27 1.96 -20.19
N ASN A 127 29.30 2.68 -20.65
CA ASN A 127 30.69 2.43 -20.26
C ASN A 127 31.08 3.04 -18.91
N VAL A 128 30.19 3.84 -18.31
CA VAL A 128 30.36 4.47 -17.00
C VAL A 128 29.18 4.03 -16.09
N PRO A 129 29.18 2.80 -15.60
CA PRO A 129 28.08 2.27 -14.79
C PRO A 129 27.97 2.96 -13.44
N MET A 130 26.82 2.79 -12.79
CA MET A 130 26.67 3.15 -11.38
C MET A 130 27.66 2.37 -10.54
N ASN A 131 28.22 3.00 -9.51
CA ASN A 131 29.22 2.39 -8.63
C ASN A 131 28.53 1.58 -7.52
N ASP A 132 28.51 0.26 -7.67
CA ASP A 132 27.94 -0.65 -6.68
C ASP A 132 28.84 -0.90 -5.46
N GLU A 133 30.12 -0.48 -5.53
CA GLU A 133 31.06 -0.57 -4.40
C GLU A 133 30.86 0.58 -3.39
N VAL A 134 30.23 1.67 -3.82
CA VAL A 134 29.87 2.82 -2.95
C VAL A 134 28.40 2.71 -2.55
N PRO A 135 28.11 2.48 -1.26
CA PRO A 135 26.75 2.35 -0.78
C PRO A 135 25.93 3.63 -1.01
N ALA A 136 24.65 3.45 -1.33
CA ALA A 136 23.71 4.56 -1.33
C ALA A 136 23.60 5.19 0.06
N THR A 137 23.44 6.52 0.10
CA THR A 137 23.23 7.29 1.34
C THR A 137 22.10 8.29 1.14
N PHE A 138 21.61 8.88 2.22
CA PHE A 138 20.86 10.11 2.14
C PHE A 138 21.77 11.28 1.78
N GLU A 139 21.20 12.43 1.41
CA GLU A 139 21.94 13.61 0.98
C GLU A 139 22.94 14.15 2.02
N ASP A 140 22.68 13.89 3.30
CA ASP A 140 23.55 14.25 4.43
C ASP A 140 24.64 13.21 4.72
N GLY A 141 24.74 12.15 3.90
CA GLY A 141 25.69 11.06 4.04
C GLY A 141 25.28 9.99 5.05
N SER A 142 24.14 10.15 5.73
CA SER A 142 23.64 9.15 6.67
C SER A 142 22.93 8.00 5.94
N THR A 143 22.73 6.88 6.66
CA THR A 143 21.93 5.73 6.19
C THR A 143 20.63 5.57 6.98
N THR A 144 20.42 6.43 7.99
CA THR A 144 19.22 6.41 8.83
C THR A 144 18.80 7.84 9.14
N LYS A 145 17.50 8.13 9.01
CA LYS A 145 16.92 9.45 9.30
C LYS A 145 15.63 9.26 10.08
N THR A 146 15.57 9.77 11.31
CA THR A 146 14.37 9.74 12.15
C THR A 146 13.75 11.13 12.22
N ILE A 147 12.45 11.21 11.92
CA ILE A 147 11.66 12.43 12.01
C ILE A 147 10.59 12.21 13.09
N LYS A 148 10.71 12.96 14.18
CA LYS A 148 9.80 12.87 15.33
C LYS A 148 8.35 13.12 14.91
N GLY A 149 7.44 12.26 15.33
CA GLY A 149 6.01 12.33 14.99
C GLY A 149 5.67 11.80 13.59
N VAL A 150 6.68 11.31 12.84
CA VAL A 150 6.51 10.79 11.48
C VAL A 150 6.98 9.33 11.39
N GLY A 151 8.26 9.08 11.66
CA GLY A 151 8.83 7.75 11.51
C GLY A 151 10.34 7.76 11.24
N THR A 152 10.85 6.58 10.90
CA THR A 152 12.28 6.37 10.62
C THR A 152 12.47 5.82 9.21
N TYR A 153 13.41 6.42 8.48
CA TYR A 153 13.87 5.98 7.16
C TYR A 153 15.24 5.31 7.31
N THR A 154 15.43 4.23 6.58
CA THR A 154 16.75 3.60 6.40
C THR A 154 16.99 3.35 4.92
N VAL A 155 18.21 3.58 4.44
CA VAL A 155 18.59 3.28 3.07
C VAL A 155 19.58 2.12 3.05
N ALA A 156 19.29 1.12 2.22
CA ALA A 156 20.18 -0.01 1.97
C ALA A 156 21.25 0.37 0.93
N PRO A 157 22.38 -0.37 0.86
CA PRO A 157 23.47 -0.10 -0.09
C PRO A 157 23.01 0.01 -1.55
N ASP A 158 21.98 -0.72 -1.94
CA ASP A 158 21.43 -0.73 -3.30
C ASP A 158 20.46 0.44 -3.60
N GLY A 159 20.26 1.34 -2.64
CA GLY A 159 19.35 2.48 -2.74
C GLY A 159 17.90 2.20 -2.33
N THR A 160 17.56 0.98 -1.90
CA THR A 160 16.23 0.69 -1.37
C THR A 160 16.03 1.40 -0.04
N VAL A 161 14.97 2.20 0.06
CA VAL A 161 14.60 2.90 1.30
C VAL A 161 13.48 2.13 1.98
N THR A 162 13.63 1.91 3.27
CA THR A 162 12.58 1.40 4.15
C THR A 162 12.10 2.54 5.04
N PHE A 163 10.79 2.75 5.09
CA PHE A 163 10.13 3.70 5.99
C PHE A 163 9.29 2.96 7.01
N THR A 164 9.56 3.18 8.29
CA THR A 164 8.77 2.68 9.41
C THR A 164 8.06 3.86 10.07
N PRO A 165 6.75 4.02 9.85
CA PRO A 165 6.00 5.14 10.44
C PRO A 165 5.88 5.02 11.94
N GLU A 166 5.74 6.15 12.65
CA GLU A 166 5.24 6.13 14.02
C GLU A 166 3.77 5.64 14.04
N PRO A 167 3.33 4.95 15.10
CA PRO A 167 2.01 4.27 15.14
C PRO A 167 0.81 5.17 14.84
N GLU A 168 0.90 6.46 15.20
CA GLU A 168 -0.19 7.42 15.00
C GLU A 168 -0.02 8.31 13.77
N PHE A 169 1.08 8.17 13.04
CA PHE A 169 1.32 8.99 11.85
C PHE A 169 0.38 8.60 10.71
N VAL A 170 -0.22 9.61 10.09
CA VAL A 170 -1.09 9.50 8.90
C VAL A 170 -0.78 10.67 7.96
N GLY A 171 -0.88 10.44 6.67
CA GLY A 171 -0.65 11.42 5.63
C GLY A 171 0.65 11.20 4.87
N GLU A 172 1.01 12.17 4.02
CA GLU A 172 2.25 12.16 3.28
C GLU A 172 3.41 12.49 4.20
N ALA A 173 4.39 11.60 4.28
CA ALA A 173 5.60 11.81 5.06
C ALA A 173 6.60 12.67 4.28
N PRO A 174 7.45 13.46 4.97
CA PRO A 174 8.48 14.23 4.31
C PRO A 174 9.38 13.36 3.43
N SER A 175 9.64 13.82 2.21
CA SER A 175 10.53 13.14 1.28
C SER A 175 11.96 13.05 1.83
N VAL A 176 12.63 11.93 1.55
CA VAL A 176 14.06 11.77 1.76
C VAL A 176 14.76 11.63 0.41
N THR A 177 15.95 12.26 0.28
CA THR A 177 16.75 12.22 -0.94
C THR A 177 17.80 11.12 -0.82
N VAL A 178 17.78 10.18 -1.75
CA VAL A 178 18.79 9.12 -1.90
C VAL A 178 19.82 9.57 -2.92
N VAL A 179 21.09 9.35 -2.62
CA VAL A 179 22.23 9.70 -3.47
C VAL A 179 23.01 8.43 -3.83
N ARG A 180 23.33 8.27 -5.09
CA ARG A 180 24.28 7.27 -5.61
C ARG A 180 25.23 7.97 -6.58
N GLU A 181 26.38 7.36 -6.82
CA GLU A 181 27.35 7.86 -7.78
C GLU A 181 27.72 6.80 -8.82
N ASP A 182 28.21 7.25 -9.95
CA ASP A 182 28.82 6.37 -10.96
C ASP A 182 30.28 6.02 -10.61
N VAL A 183 30.93 5.19 -11.42
CA VAL A 183 32.34 4.78 -11.21
C VAL A 183 33.33 5.92 -11.32
N ASN A 184 32.93 7.07 -11.85
CA ASN A 184 33.73 8.29 -11.92
C ASN A 184 33.49 9.23 -10.72
N GLY A 185 32.54 8.88 -9.82
CA GLY A 185 32.17 9.71 -8.67
C GLY A 185 31.14 10.80 -8.99
N THR A 186 30.53 10.79 -10.18
CA THR A 186 29.46 11.73 -10.53
C THR A 186 28.15 11.29 -9.87
N LYS A 187 27.55 12.19 -9.10
CA LYS A 187 26.37 11.88 -8.28
C LYS A 187 25.07 12.12 -9.01
N ALA A 188 24.11 11.21 -8.76
CA ALA A 188 22.70 11.41 -9.05
C ALA A 188 21.89 11.29 -7.75
N SER A 189 20.75 11.97 -7.70
CA SER A 189 19.87 11.97 -6.54
C SER A 189 18.41 11.86 -6.95
N ALA A 190 17.63 11.15 -6.13
CA ALA A 190 16.18 11.02 -6.29
C ALA A 190 15.51 10.91 -4.94
N THR A 191 14.23 11.25 -4.88
CA THR A 191 13.47 11.24 -3.63
C THR A 191 12.62 9.98 -3.47
N TYR A 192 12.38 9.62 -2.22
CA TYR A 192 11.35 8.68 -1.81
C TYR A 192 10.36 9.38 -0.90
N THR A 193 9.05 9.27 -1.22
CA THR A 193 7.96 9.91 -0.49
C THR A 193 6.90 8.87 -0.16
N PRO A 194 6.83 8.38 1.09
CA PRO A 194 5.78 7.46 1.53
C PRO A 194 4.53 8.22 1.97
N THR A 195 3.36 7.60 1.77
CA THR A 195 2.07 8.06 2.30
C THR A 195 1.47 6.99 3.18
N VAL A 196 1.00 7.36 4.36
CA VAL A 196 0.30 6.48 5.30
C VAL A 196 -1.18 6.80 5.26
N LEU A 197 -2.00 5.80 4.94
CA LEU A 197 -3.45 5.94 4.87
C LEU A 197 -4.06 6.07 6.27
N PRO A 198 -5.07 6.94 6.44
CA PRO A 198 -5.87 6.99 7.66
C PRO A 198 -6.70 5.72 7.82
N VAL A 199 -7.32 5.55 8.97
CA VAL A 199 -8.31 4.50 9.20
C VAL A 199 -9.72 5.08 9.36
N THR A 200 -10.74 4.26 9.08
CA THR A 200 -12.14 4.55 9.36
C THR A 200 -12.65 3.62 10.44
N LYS A 201 -13.29 4.18 11.45
CA LYS A 201 -13.91 3.48 12.58
C LYS A 201 -15.42 3.66 12.56
N PHE A 202 -16.14 2.63 12.98
CA PHE A 202 -17.59 2.65 13.19
C PHE A 202 -17.82 2.51 14.70
N VAL A 203 -18.24 3.58 15.36
CA VAL A 203 -18.28 3.67 16.81
C VAL A 203 -19.65 4.11 17.33
N ASP A 204 -19.98 3.72 18.57
CA ASP A 204 -21.10 4.29 19.29
C ASP A 204 -20.79 5.70 19.82
N LYS A 205 -21.76 6.35 20.49
CA LYS A 205 -21.57 7.69 21.05
C LYS A 205 -20.50 7.77 22.15
N GLU A 206 -20.18 6.65 22.74
CA GLU A 206 -19.13 6.49 23.76
C GLU A 206 -17.75 6.23 23.14
N GLY A 207 -17.65 6.13 21.79
CA GLY A 207 -16.42 5.88 21.06
C GLY A 207 -16.01 4.41 21.02
N LYS A 208 -16.88 3.48 21.38
CA LYS A 208 -16.64 2.05 21.33
C LYS A 208 -16.97 1.49 19.96
N GLU A 209 -16.11 0.64 19.42
CA GLU A 209 -16.35 -0.05 18.14
C GLU A 209 -17.63 -0.88 18.15
N ILE A 210 -18.40 -0.78 17.07
CA ILE A 210 -19.64 -1.54 16.89
C ILE A 210 -19.28 -3.00 16.51
N PRO A 211 -19.81 -3.99 17.22
CA PRO A 211 -19.55 -5.39 16.92
C PRO A 211 -19.87 -5.76 15.46
N GLY A 212 -18.93 -6.42 14.78
CA GLY A 212 -19.04 -6.79 13.37
C GLY A 212 -18.63 -5.70 12.37
N TYR A 213 -18.26 -4.51 12.84
CA TYR A 213 -17.78 -3.39 12.04
C TYR A 213 -16.41 -2.93 12.54
N PRO A 214 -15.35 -3.70 12.25
CA PRO A 214 -13.99 -3.38 12.71
C PRO A 214 -13.46 -2.12 12.05
N THR A 215 -12.40 -1.55 12.62
CA THR A 215 -11.61 -0.50 12.00
C THR A 215 -11.09 -0.95 10.63
N VAL A 216 -11.23 -0.11 9.61
CA VAL A 216 -10.85 -0.39 8.21
C VAL A 216 -9.83 0.64 7.74
N ASP A 217 -8.84 0.17 6.96
CA ASP A 217 -7.83 1.03 6.36
C ASP A 217 -8.42 1.94 5.28
N GLY A 218 -7.90 3.16 5.22
CA GLY A 218 -8.37 4.18 4.30
C GLY A 218 -9.67 4.85 4.73
N GLU A 219 -10.08 5.85 3.95
CA GLU A 219 -11.36 6.54 4.16
C GLU A 219 -12.49 5.71 3.54
N GLN A 220 -13.47 5.32 4.39
CA GLN A 220 -14.64 4.57 3.99
C GLN A 220 -15.92 5.42 4.14
N PRO A 221 -16.94 5.20 3.32
CA PRO A 221 -18.25 5.81 3.53
C PRO A 221 -18.92 5.24 4.77
N LYS A 222 -19.91 5.97 5.32
CA LYS A 222 -20.76 5.45 6.38
C LYS A 222 -21.47 4.16 5.91
N ALA A 223 -21.63 3.20 6.81
CA ALA A 223 -22.31 1.93 6.57
C ALA A 223 -23.75 1.99 7.12
N GLU A 224 -24.65 1.20 6.52
CA GLU A 224 -25.94 0.88 7.11
C GLU A 224 -25.73 -0.27 8.13
N ILE A 225 -25.92 0.01 9.43
CA ILE A 225 -25.65 -0.92 10.51
C ILE A 225 -26.97 -1.36 11.15
N PRO A 226 -27.36 -2.64 11.05
CA PRO A 226 -28.60 -3.12 11.65
C PRO A 226 -28.65 -2.85 13.15
N GLY A 227 -29.74 -2.28 13.63
CA GLY A 227 -29.92 -1.93 15.04
C GLY A 227 -29.24 -0.63 15.48
N TYR A 228 -28.65 0.12 14.54
CA TYR A 228 -28.03 1.41 14.81
C TYR A 228 -28.50 2.46 13.82
N ARG A 229 -28.60 3.69 14.28
CA ARG A 229 -28.86 4.90 13.49
C ARG A 229 -27.54 5.67 13.36
N PHE A 230 -27.19 6.06 12.13
CA PHE A 230 -26.07 6.98 11.89
C PHE A 230 -26.37 8.37 12.53
N VAL A 231 -25.38 8.92 13.24
CA VAL A 231 -25.46 10.23 13.88
C VAL A 231 -24.65 11.25 13.11
N GLU A 232 -23.34 11.05 13.00
CA GLU A 232 -22.43 11.99 12.35
C GLU A 232 -21.14 11.31 11.89
N THR A 233 -20.40 11.99 11.02
CA THR A 233 -19.02 11.64 10.67
C THR A 233 -18.08 12.66 11.29
N LYS A 234 -17.09 12.18 12.07
CA LYS A 234 -16.03 12.99 12.65
C LYS A 234 -14.72 12.75 11.91
N LYS A 235 -14.05 13.83 11.52
CA LYS A 235 -12.64 13.80 11.09
C LYS A 235 -11.78 14.12 12.30
N LEU A 236 -10.91 13.19 12.67
CA LEU A 236 -10.00 13.36 13.79
C LEU A 236 -8.78 14.20 13.40
N PRO A 237 -8.11 14.86 14.34
CA PRO A 237 -6.93 15.68 14.06
C PRO A 237 -5.76 14.90 13.41
N ASN A 238 -5.68 13.59 13.65
CA ASN A 238 -4.69 12.69 13.05
C ASN A 238 -5.08 12.21 11.63
N GLY A 239 -6.20 12.69 11.07
CA GLY A 239 -6.69 12.32 9.74
C GLY A 239 -7.63 11.12 9.70
N ASP A 240 -7.77 10.35 10.79
CA ASP A 240 -8.71 9.23 10.87
C ASP A 240 -10.16 9.72 10.79
N THR A 241 -11.05 8.82 10.37
CA THR A 241 -12.48 9.08 10.29
C THR A 241 -13.22 8.21 11.30
N GLU A 242 -14.16 8.80 12.03
CA GLU A 242 -15.13 8.08 12.85
C GLU A 242 -16.55 8.32 12.35
N HIS A 243 -17.25 7.24 12.01
CA HIS A 243 -18.69 7.25 11.81
C HIS A 243 -19.36 6.90 13.14
N VAL A 244 -20.08 7.86 13.71
CA VAL A 244 -20.71 7.72 15.02
C VAL A 244 -22.17 7.28 14.84
N TYR A 245 -22.56 6.29 15.62
CA TYR A 245 -23.89 5.69 15.58
C TYR A 245 -24.50 5.65 16.97
N GLU A 246 -25.81 5.53 16.99
CA GLU A 246 -26.60 5.34 18.20
C GLU A 246 -27.47 4.10 18.04
N LYS A 247 -27.53 3.26 19.07
CA LYS A 247 -28.43 2.11 19.06
C LYS A 247 -29.88 2.57 18.96
N VAL A 248 -30.64 1.98 18.05
CA VAL A 248 -32.09 2.08 18.08
C VAL A 248 -32.63 1.09 19.09
N THR A 249 -33.78 1.40 19.68
CA THR A 249 -34.42 0.58 20.72
C THR A 249 -35.87 0.27 20.40
N THR A 250 -36.37 -0.82 20.95
CA THR A 250 -37.77 -1.18 20.89
C THR A 250 -38.39 -1.21 22.31
N SER A 251 -39.48 -0.56 22.50
CA SER A 251 -40.25 -0.56 23.75
C SER A 251 -41.67 -1.05 23.55
N HIS A 252 -42.23 -1.68 24.59
CA HIS A 252 -43.59 -2.14 24.65
C HIS A 252 -44.32 -1.27 25.71
N VAL A 253 -45.24 -0.40 25.27
CA VAL A 253 -45.86 0.63 26.11
C VAL A 253 -47.39 0.55 26.08
N ASP A 254 -48.03 1.07 27.14
CA ASP A 254 -49.47 1.27 27.15
C ASP A 254 -49.88 2.49 26.30
N GLU A 255 -51.19 2.77 26.17
CA GLU A 255 -51.74 3.92 25.44
C GLU A 255 -51.28 5.26 26.00
N ASN A 256 -50.75 5.31 27.25
CA ASN A 256 -50.22 6.50 27.91
C ASN A 256 -48.70 6.64 27.75
N GLY A 257 -48.04 5.70 27.05
CA GLY A 257 -46.57 5.69 26.85
C GLY A 257 -45.78 5.08 28.01
N ASN A 258 -46.44 4.45 29.00
CA ASN A 258 -45.73 3.80 30.08
C ASN A 258 -45.28 2.39 29.68
N LEU A 259 -44.05 2.02 30.05
CA LEU A 259 -43.54 0.66 29.84
C LEU A 259 -44.44 -0.39 30.51
N ILE A 260 -44.77 -1.46 29.78
CA ILE A 260 -45.53 -2.59 30.33
C ILE A 260 -44.65 -3.34 31.31
N PRO A 261 -45.10 -3.61 32.58
CA PRO A 261 -44.34 -4.35 33.55
C PRO A 261 -43.88 -5.70 33.01
N GLY A 262 -42.58 -6.02 33.18
CA GLY A 262 -41.97 -7.26 32.67
C GLY A 262 -41.48 -7.22 31.23
N TYR A 263 -41.69 -6.08 30.52
CA TYR A 263 -41.24 -5.88 29.12
C TYR A 263 -40.35 -4.63 29.04
N PRO A 264 -39.06 -4.77 29.44
CA PRO A 264 -38.12 -3.65 29.37
C PRO A 264 -37.84 -3.24 27.91
N THR A 265 -37.30 -2.05 27.73
CA THR A 265 -36.80 -1.60 26.43
C THR A 265 -35.66 -2.52 25.98
N GLU A 266 -35.69 -2.94 24.72
CA GLU A 266 -34.71 -3.85 24.10
C GLU A 266 -33.93 -3.12 23.03
N ASP A 267 -32.65 -3.53 22.83
CA ASP A 267 -31.80 -3.01 21.78
C ASP A 267 -32.24 -3.53 20.40
N GLY A 268 -32.16 -2.64 19.39
CA GLY A 268 -32.52 -2.96 18.01
C GLY A 268 -34.03 -2.94 17.75
N GLU A 269 -34.40 -3.20 16.49
CA GLU A 269 -35.78 -3.36 16.10
C GLU A 269 -36.25 -4.78 16.49
N GLN A 270 -37.25 -4.86 17.35
CA GLN A 270 -37.83 -6.11 17.81
C GLN A 270 -39.28 -6.23 17.31
N PRO A 271 -39.77 -7.43 17.04
CA PRO A 271 -41.16 -7.64 16.68
C PRO A 271 -42.09 -7.39 17.87
N LYS A 272 -43.37 -7.05 17.58
CA LYS A 272 -44.39 -6.99 18.61
C LYS A 272 -44.51 -8.33 19.36
N LYS A 273 -44.79 -8.28 20.67
CA LYS A 273 -44.95 -9.46 21.51
C LYS A 273 -46.41 -9.66 21.88
N ASP A 274 -46.80 -10.92 22.13
CA ASP A 274 -48.07 -11.24 22.76
C ASP A 274 -47.96 -11.04 24.27
N ILE A 275 -48.65 -10.05 24.83
CA ILE A 275 -48.55 -9.64 26.22
C ILE A 275 -49.83 -10.01 26.95
N PRO A 276 -49.78 -10.93 27.95
CA PRO A 276 -50.99 -11.31 28.70
C PRO A 276 -51.67 -10.09 29.36
N GLY A 277 -52.98 -9.98 29.17
CA GLY A 277 -53.75 -8.87 29.70
C GLY A 277 -53.66 -7.55 28.91
N TYR A 278 -53.06 -7.60 27.71
CA TYR A 278 -52.98 -6.47 26.80
C TYR A 278 -53.28 -6.89 25.37
N GLU A 279 -53.87 -6.01 24.62
CA GLU A 279 -54.17 -6.12 23.19
C GLU A 279 -53.27 -5.15 22.42
N PHE A 280 -52.57 -5.65 21.37
CA PHE A 280 -51.76 -4.81 20.48
C PHE A 280 -52.61 -3.82 19.72
N VAL A 281 -52.22 -2.55 19.72
CA VAL A 281 -52.91 -1.46 19.03
C VAL A 281 -52.22 -1.06 17.76
N LYS A 282 -50.94 -0.62 17.85
CA LYS A 282 -50.15 -0.14 16.73
C LYS A 282 -48.66 -0.11 17.05
N THR A 283 -47.84 -0.02 16.00
CA THR A 283 -46.39 0.28 16.07
C THR A 283 -46.17 1.72 15.62
N ILE A 284 -45.33 2.47 16.34
CA ILE A 284 -44.83 3.78 15.97
C ILE A 284 -43.29 3.68 15.92
N VAL A 285 -42.68 4.28 14.88
CA VAL A 285 -41.27 4.52 14.80
C VAL A 285 -41.04 6.02 14.92
N ASP A 286 -40.22 6.45 15.88
CA ASP A 286 -39.90 7.86 16.08
C ASP A 286 -38.87 8.38 15.06
N GLU A 287 -38.62 9.68 15.07
CA GLU A 287 -37.61 10.33 14.19
C GLU A 287 -36.18 9.83 14.42
N ASN A 288 -35.90 9.18 15.54
CA ASN A 288 -34.62 8.58 15.91
C ASN A 288 -34.52 7.09 15.53
N GLY A 289 -35.60 6.53 14.91
CA GLY A 289 -35.64 5.12 14.51
C GLY A 289 -36.01 4.17 15.64
N ASN A 290 -36.35 4.68 16.85
CA ASN A 290 -36.79 3.79 17.94
C ASN A 290 -38.22 3.33 17.67
N THR A 291 -38.48 2.06 17.96
CA THR A 291 -39.79 1.45 17.77
C THR A 291 -40.58 1.40 19.09
N GLN A 292 -41.83 1.77 19.06
CA GLN A 292 -42.77 1.61 20.16
C GLN A 292 -43.95 0.76 19.72
N HIS A 293 -44.14 -0.37 20.36
CA HIS A 293 -45.34 -1.19 20.23
C HIS A 293 -46.34 -0.75 21.32
N ILE A 294 -47.46 -0.20 20.90
CA ILE A 294 -48.51 0.34 21.79
C ILE A 294 -49.58 -0.71 22.01
N TYR A 295 -49.95 -0.89 23.26
CA TYR A 295 -50.93 -1.86 23.71
C TYR A 295 -52.00 -1.22 24.59
N LYS A 296 -53.19 -1.78 24.52
CA LYS A 296 -54.32 -1.45 25.39
C LYS A 296 -54.54 -2.54 26.43
N LYS A 297 -54.71 -2.16 27.71
CA LYS A 297 -54.99 -3.12 28.77
C LYS A 297 -56.39 -3.71 28.56
N THR A 298 -56.46 -5.06 28.49
CA THR A 298 -57.75 -5.75 28.42
C THR A 298 -58.40 -5.78 29.81
N VAL A 299 -59.58 -5.24 29.93
CA VAL A 299 -60.37 -5.40 31.12
C VAL A 299 -61.03 -6.77 31.07
N THR A 300 -60.60 -7.70 31.92
CA THR A 300 -61.35 -8.94 32.10
C THR A 300 -62.71 -8.55 32.67
N PRO A 301 -63.81 -8.90 31.97
CA PRO A 301 -65.15 -8.58 32.54
C PRO A 301 -65.25 -9.28 33.90
N THR A 302 -65.59 -8.48 34.94
CA THR A 302 -65.88 -9.03 36.22
C THR A 302 -66.96 -10.07 36.06
N PRO A 303 -66.79 -11.34 36.53
CA PRO A 303 -67.87 -12.31 36.40
C PRO A 303 -69.13 -11.77 37.05
N VAL A 304 -70.19 -11.72 36.27
CA VAL A 304 -71.53 -11.35 36.80
C VAL A 304 -71.83 -12.35 37.88
N PRO A 305 -72.22 -11.93 39.12
CA PRO A 305 -72.54 -12.84 40.18
C PRO A 305 -73.69 -13.75 39.70
N THR A 306 -73.45 -15.05 39.70
CA THR A 306 -74.47 -16.05 39.39
C THR A 306 -75.66 -15.84 40.29
N PRO A 307 -76.92 -15.69 39.80
CA PRO A 307 -78.08 -15.52 40.65
C PRO A 307 -78.19 -16.71 41.60
N THR A 308 -78.36 -16.46 42.90
CA THR A 308 -78.58 -17.43 43.95
C THR A 308 -79.75 -18.33 43.57
N PRO A 309 -79.61 -19.69 43.56
CA PRO A 309 -80.72 -20.57 43.20
C PRO A 309 -81.84 -20.47 44.19
N THR A 310 -83.06 -20.27 43.74
CA THR A 310 -84.32 -20.28 44.52
C THR A 310 -84.47 -21.69 45.15
N PRO A 311 -84.84 -21.83 46.45
CA PRO A 311 -84.99 -23.12 47.06
C PRO A 311 -86.04 -23.98 46.41
N THR A 312 -85.65 -25.17 45.94
CA THR A 312 -86.55 -26.16 45.33
C THR A 312 -87.44 -26.77 46.41
N PRO A 313 -88.75 -26.92 46.14
CA PRO A 313 -89.65 -27.60 47.12
C PRO A 313 -89.33 -29.04 47.29
N THR A 314 -89.41 -29.55 48.54
CA THR A 314 -89.12 -30.92 49.00
C THR A 314 -89.94 -31.95 48.20
N PRO A 315 -89.39 -32.98 47.66
CA PRO A 315 -90.11 -34.02 46.96
C PRO A 315 -90.75 -35.04 47.95
N VAL A 316 -91.94 -35.42 47.62
CA VAL A 316 -92.73 -36.53 48.25
C VAL A 316 -92.10 -37.87 47.94
N PRO A 317 -92.07 -38.85 48.89
CA PRO A 317 -91.41 -40.15 48.71
C PRO A 317 -92.18 -41.02 47.68
N THR A 318 -91.50 -41.56 46.68
CA THR A 318 -91.94 -42.52 45.72
C THR A 318 -91.39 -43.93 46.07
N PRO A 319 -92.17 -45.01 45.84
CA PRO A 319 -91.82 -46.35 46.32
C PRO A 319 -90.67 -47.03 45.56
N THR A 320 -89.95 -47.90 46.23
CA THR A 320 -88.81 -48.69 45.84
C THR A 320 -89.11 -49.64 44.65
N PRO A 321 -88.35 -49.70 43.63
CA PRO A 321 -88.41 -50.76 42.61
C PRO A 321 -87.35 -51.85 42.90
N THR A 322 -87.65 -53.05 42.50
CA THR A 322 -86.98 -54.35 42.60
C THR A 322 -85.68 -54.44 41.79
N PRO A 323 -84.71 -55.25 42.15
CA PRO A 323 -83.40 -55.33 41.49
C PRO A 323 -83.44 -56.07 40.15
N VAL A 324 -82.75 -55.56 39.16
CA VAL A 324 -82.51 -56.16 37.82
C VAL A 324 -81.03 -56.61 37.73
N PRO A 325 -80.72 -57.74 37.09
CA PRO A 325 -79.44 -58.46 37.15
C PRO A 325 -78.33 -57.79 36.37
N THR A 326 -77.09 -58.03 36.85
CA THR A 326 -75.77 -57.52 36.38
C THR A 326 -75.46 -58.05 34.94
N PRO A 327 -74.98 -57.25 34.05
CA PRO A 327 -74.36 -57.65 32.77
C PRO A 327 -72.88 -57.99 32.93
N ALA A 328 -72.44 -58.93 32.07
CA ALA A 328 -71.12 -59.55 32.03
C ALA A 328 -69.97 -58.58 31.59
N PRO A 329 -68.70 -58.97 31.90
CA PRO A 329 -67.54 -58.13 31.65
C PRO A 329 -67.16 -57.99 30.17
N THR A 330 -66.76 -56.78 29.78
CA THR A 330 -66.19 -56.45 28.47
C THR A 330 -64.68 -56.83 28.38
N PRO A 331 -64.24 -57.35 27.21
CA PRO A 331 -62.87 -57.82 27.02
C PRO A 331 -61.86 -56.67 26.92
N ASP A 332 -60.58 -56.97 27.34
CA ASP A 332 -59.38 -56.12 27.34
C ASP A 332 -59.02 -55.57 25.96
N PRO A 333 -58.41 -54.37 25.89
CA PRO A 333 -57.94 -53.77 24.64
C PRO A 333 -56.59 -54.40 24.20
N VAL A 334 -56.52 -54.63 22.91
CA VAL A 334 -55.37 -55.14 22.14
C VAL A 334 -54.22 -54.08 22.17
N PRO A 335 -52.94 -54.49 22.39
CA PRO A 335 -51.81 -53.57 22.36
C PRO A 335 -51.46 -53.04 20.96
N THR A 336 -51.22 -51.75 20.89
CA THR A 336 -50.69 -51.03 19.73
C THR A 336 -49.23 -51.35 19.50
N PRO A 337 -48.74 -51.51 18.25
CA PRO A 337 -47.35 -51.82 17.97
C PRO A 337 -46.43 -50.57 18.08
N ASP A 338 -45.19 -50.78 18.55
CA ASP A 338 -44.10 -49.84 18.70
C ASP A 338 -43.69 -49.19 17.37
N PRO A 339 -43.29 -47.94 17.38
CA PRO A 339 -42.74 -47.27 16.21
C PRO A 339 -41.28 -47.70 15.95
N LYS A 340 -41.01 -47.97 14.67
CA LYS A 340 -39.71 -48.31 14.10
C LYS A 340 -38.70 -47.17 14.27
N PRO A 341 -37.41 -47.44 14.52
CA PRO A 341 -36.39 -46.43 14.67
C PRO A 341 -36.01 -45.78 13.37
N VAL A 342 -35.84 -44.45 13.42
CA VAL A 342 -35.31 -43.60 12.35
C VAL A 342 -33.78 -43.74 12.35
N PRO A 343 -33.10 -43.84 11.19
CA PRO A 343 -31.65 -43.99 11.14
C PRO A 343 -30.91 -42.68 11.48
N GLU A 344 -29.89 -42.82 12.29
CA GLU A 344 -28.93 -41.74 12.67
C GLU A 344 -28.18 -41.25 11.44
N THR A 345 -28.17 -39.94 11.27
CA THR A 345 -27.25 -39.23 10.37
C THR A 345 -25.88 -39.14 10.97
N LYS A 346 -24.90 -39.71 10.31
CA LYS A 346 -23.47 -39.66 10.67
C LYS A 346 -22.95 -38.20 10.65
N GLU A 347 -22.40 -37.76 11.75
CA GLU A 347 -21.55 -36.59 11.86
C GLU A 347 -20.32 -36.73 10.95
N THR A 348 -20.12 -35.76 10.07
CA THR A 348 -18.89 -35.63 9.28
C THR A 348 -17.88 -34.81 10.06
N LYS A 349 -16.85 -35.50 10.52
CA LYS A 349 -15.69 -34.96 11.22
C LYS A 349 -14.85 -34.14 10.23
N PHE A 350 -14.66 -32.85 10.49
CA PHE A 350 -13.68 -32.04 9.78
C PHE A 350 -12.27 -32.47 10.16
N ILE A 351 -11.52 -32.93 9.17
CA ILE A 351 -10.09 -33.20 9.27
C ILE A 351 -9.36 -32.01 8.63
N ASN A 352 -8.46 -31.44 9.43
CA ASN A 352 -7.49 -30.44 9.02
C ASN A 352 -6.36 -31.12 8.23
N PRO A 353 -5.93 -30.66 7.07
CA PRO A 353 -4.68 -31.11 6.49
C PRO A 353 -3.60 -30.03 6.65
N SER A 354 -2.63 -30.29 7.49
CA SER A 354 -1.28 -29.78 7.35
C SER A 354 -0.44 -30.84 6.64
N ASP A 355 0.46 -30.32 5.75
CA ASP A 355 1.59 -30.99 5.11
C ASP A 355 1.30 -32.00 3.98
N GLU A 356 1.69 -31.63 2.76
CA GLU A 356 2.80 -32.24 2.03
C GLU A 356 3.10 -31.51 0.70
N THR A 357 4.38 -31.32 0.50
CA THR A 357 5.10 -30.93 -0.70
C THR A 357 4.87 -31.91 -1.85
N ALA A 358 4.74 -31.42 -3.07
CA ALA A 358 5.51 -31.87 -4.24
C ALA A 358 4.97 -31.46 -5.61
N VAL A 359 5.88 -30.86 -6.39
CA VAL A 359 6.19 -31.11 -7.81
C VAL A 359 5.16 -30.77 -8.89
N LEU A 360 5.61 -29.78 -9.73
CA LEU A 360 5.12 -29.49 -11.07
C LEU A 360 5.21 -30.70 -12.02
N PRO A 361 4.38 -30.76 -13.05
CA PRO A 361 4.93 -30.67 -14.39
C PRO A 361 4.19 -29.69 -15.34
N GLU A 362 5.01 -29.20 -16.30
CA GLU A 362 4.63 -28.38 -17.45
C GLU A 362 3.68 -29.10 -18.42
N THR A 363 2.95 -28.32 -19.15
CA THR A 363 2.75 -28.20 -20.61
C THR A 363 1.30 -27.97 -21.01
N GLY A 364 1.14 -27.01 -21.93
CA GLY A 364 0.17 -27.11 -22.99
C GLY A 364 -0.91 -26.04 -23.08
N THR A 365 -0.58 -24.96 -23.77
CA THR A 365 -1.35 -24.24 -24.83
C THR A 365 -2.90 -24.12 -24.77
N GLU A 366 -3.28 -22.86 -24.97
CA GLU A 366 -4.33 -22.25 -25.81
C GLU A 366 -5.73 -21.96 -25.27
N GLU A 367 -5.99 -20.68 -25.47
CA GLU A 367 -7.15 -19.91 -25.94
C GLU A 367 -8.34 -19.58 -25.03
N SER A 368 -8.40 -18.25 -24.90
CA SER A 368 -9.55 -17.33 -24.97
C SER A 368 -10.77 -17.54 -24.06
N SER A 369 -11.00 -16.57 -23.21
CA SER A 369 -12.15 -15.67 -23.29
C SER A 369 -12.16 -14.61 -22.20
N LYS A 370 -12.17 -13.39 -22.67
CA LYS A 370 -12.62 -12.11 -22.14
C LYS A 370 -13.63 -12.19 -20.97
N THR A 371 -13.33 -11.53 -19.86
CA THR A 371 -14.08 -10.34 -19.43
C THR A 371 -13.29 -9.64 -18.34
N GLY A 372 -12.71 -8.52 -18.69
CA GLY A 372 -12.03 -7.60 -17.79
C GLY A 372 -13.04 -6.72 -17.07
N LEU A 373 -12.73 -6.39 -15.85
CA LEU A 373 -13.24 -5.18 -15.20
C LEU A 373 -12.04 -4.35 -14.79
N ALA A 374 -11.66 -3.42 -15.67
CA ALA A 374 -10.73 -2.36 -15.39
C ALA A 374 -11.44 -1.30 -14.57
N ILE A 375 -11.02 -1.11 -13.32
CA ILE A 375 -11.36 0.10 -12.57
C ILE A 375 -10.27 1.12 -12.87
N LEU A 376 -10.62 2.04 -13.76
CA LEU A 376 -9.84 3.21 -14.12
C LEU A 376 -10.12 4.31 -13.09
N SER A 377 -9.20 4.53 -12.16
CA SER A 377 -9.21 5.73 -11.31
C SER A 377 -8.46 6.84 -12.02
N ALA A 378 -9.20 7.73 -12.68
CA ALA A 378 -8.65 8.98 -13.18
C ALA A 378 -8.51 9.97 -12.02
N LEU A 379 -7.28 10.22 -11.57
CA LEU A 379 -6.97 11.43 -10.80
C LEU A 379 -6.63 12.54 -11.79
N THR A 380 -7.55 13.47 -11.97
CA THR A 380 -7.32 14.72 -12.68
C THR A 380 -6.46 15.64 -11.80
N GLY A 381 -5.23 15.84 -12.21
CA GLY A 381 -4.36 16.87 -11.65
C GLY A 381 -4.87 18.27 -12.00
N LEU A 382 -5.16 19.05 -10.99
CA LEU A 382 -5.44 20.46 -11.10
C LEU A 382 -4.12 21.23 -11.04
N SER A 383 -3.62 21.66 -12.19
CA SER A 383 -2.50 22.59 -12.26
C SER A 383 -2.98 23.99 -11.94
N LEU A 384 -2.50 24.56 -10.83
CA LEU A 384 -2.67 25.98 -10.53
C LEU A 384 -1.65 26.79 -11.34
N PHE A 385 -2.14 27.58 -12.26
CA PHE A 385 -1.38 28.66 -12.91
C PHE A 385 -1.11 29.77 -11.89
N GLY A 386 0.17 29.94 -11.54
CA GLY A 386 0.65 31.12 -10.83
C GLY A 386 0.84 32.29 -11.79
N LEU A 387 -0.01 33.29 -11.70
CA LEU A 387 0.13 34.58 -12.36
C LEU A 387 1.27 35.38 -11.70
N ALA A 388 2.39 35.48 -12.39
CA ALA A 388 3.43 36.44 -12.05
C ALA A 388 3.01 37.85 -12.49
N LYS A 389 2.76 38.70 -11.51
CA LYS A 389 2.49 40.13 -11.70
C LYS A 389 3.81 40.86 -11.92
N ARG A 390 4.06 41.32 -13.14
CA ARG A 390 5.14 42.26 -13.47
C ARG A 390 4.82 43.61 -12.82
N LYS A 391 5.70 44.08 -11.98
CA LYS A 391 5.75 45.48 -11.51
C LYS A 391 6.58 46.28 -12.52
N LYS A 392 5.99 47.30 -13.05
CA LYS A 392 6.62 48.30 -13.92
C LYS A 392 7.14 49.41 -12.96
N GLU A 393 8.41 49.69 -13.02
CA GLU A 393 8.99 50.91 -12.42
C GLU A 393 9.07 52.00 -13.45
N ASP A 394 8.61 53.16 -13.04
CA ASP A 394 8.99 54.45 -13.65
C ASP A 394 10.36 54.89 -13.13
#